data_c21b871a970c4a6341663dd31b0f744f
#
_entry.id   c21b871a970c4a6341663dd31b0f744f
#
_cell.length_a   1.000
_cell.length_b   1.000
_cell.length_c   1.000
_cell.angle_alpha   90.00
_cell.angle_beta   90.00
_cell.angle_gamma   90.00
#
_symmetry.space_group_name_H-M   'P 1'
#
loop_
_entity.id
_entity.type
_entity.pdbx_description
1 polymer ?
#
loop_
_entity_poly.entity_id
_entity_poly.type
_entity_poly.pdbx_seq_one_letter_code
_entity_poly.pdbx_strand_id
1 'polypeptide(L)'
;MSVFEIFFDILYLSVIFSLSINLLLKDGFGASSARIYHLAGFMSLILFFGDSFHLFPRILSFFKRENLSIIDTIGIGKQLASITITFFYVILWHLGNIIFNTKISFGFSFLIYLLALIRIILCLVPQNENKLWFIYRNIPFLFLVLVVGILFFVYRNKNFSLTYGWFAILISLIVYSVFIFRRKNNSITIFIILKSISYIWLISMFVNL
;
A
#
# COMPACT_ATOMS: atom_id res chain seq x y z
N MET A 1 -5.67 19.80 10.83
CA MET A 1 -5.10 19.49 9.51
C MET A 1 -4.59 20.76 8.88
N SER A 2 -3.36 20.78 8.35
CA SER A 2 -2.80 21.98 7.69
C SER A 2 -3.21 22.00 6.21
N VAL A 3 -3.19 23.19 5.59
CA VAL A 3 -3.44 23.35 4.14
C VAL A 3 -2.42 22.55 3.33
N PHE A 4 -1.18 22.48 3.83
CA PHE A 4 -0.13 21.67 3.21
C PHE A 4 -0.47 20.17 3.14
N GLU A 5 -1.06 19.61 4.20
CA GLU A 5 -1.47 18.19 4.20
C GLU A 5 -2.53 17.90 3.14
N ILE A 6 -3.50 18.80 2.97
CA ILE A 6 -4.56 18.65 1.95
C ILE A 6 -3.96 18.69 0.55
N PHE A 7 -3.11 19.67 0.29
CA PHE A 7 -2.44 19.79 -1.00
C PHE A 7 -1.62 18.54 -1.32
N PHE A 8 -0.90 18.02 -0.32
CA PHE A 8 -0.12 16.79 -0.47
C PHE A 8 -1.02 15.56 -0.75
N ASP A 9 -2.13 15.40 -0.02
CA ASP A 9 -3.05 14.28 -0.20
C ASP A 9 -3.67 14.29 -1.62
N ILE A 10 -4.06 15.46 -2.14
CA ILE A 10 -4.58 15.61 -3.50
C ILE A 10 -3.50 15.29 -4.55
N LEU A 11 -2.29 15.83 -4.36
CA LEU A 11 -1.17 15.58 -5.27
C LEU A 11 -0.81 14.09 -5.28
N TYR A 12 -0.74 13.46 -4.13
CA TYR A 12 -0.47 12.03 -3.99
C TYR A 12 -1.48 11.18 -4.75
N LEU A 13 -2.78 11.42 -4.56
CA LEU A 13 -3.83 10.68 -5.27
C LEU A 13 -3.76 10.91 -6.78
N SER A 14 -3.53 12.14 -7.21
CA SER A 14 -3.41 12.47 -8.64
C SER A 14 -2.21 11.76 -9.29
N VAL A 15 -1.06 11.72 -8.61
CA VAL A 15 0.14 11.04 -9.13
C VAL A 15 -0.07 9.52 -9.20
N ILE A 16 -0.62 8.89 -8.16
CA ILE A 16 -0.87 7.43 -8.19
C ILE A 16 -1.88 7.07 -9.28
N PHE A 17 -2.95 7.85 -9.43
CA PHE A 17 -3.93 7.63 -10.49
C PHE A 17 -3.28 7.73 -11.87
N SER A 18 -2.50 8.78 -12.12
CA SER A 18 -1.79 8.99 -13.38
C SER A 18 -0.82 7.85 -13.69
N LEU A 19 -0.03 7.40 -12.70
CA LEU A 19 0.87 6.25 -12.85
C LEU A 19 0.09 4.95 -13.13
N SER A 20 -1.07 4.75 -12.48
CA SER A 20 -1.91 3.57 -12.71
C SER A 20 -2.43 3.51 -14.15
N ILE A 21 -2.94 4.64 -14.67
CA ILE A 21 -3.42 4.73 -16.05
C ILE A 21 -2.27 4.53 -17.04
N ASN A 22 -1.12 5.16 -16.79
CA ASN A 22 0.07 5.00 -17.63
C ASN A 22 0.48 3.52 -17.74
N LEU A 23 0.53 2.79 -16.60
CA LEU A 23 0.85 1.36 -16.58
C LEU A 23 -0.20 0.52 -17.31
N LEU A 24 -1.50 0.83 -17.18
CA LEU A 24 -2.56 0.08 -17.85
C LEU A 24 -2.58 0.30 -19.37
N LEU A 25 -2.15 1.47 -19.84
CA LEU A 25 -2.12 1.79 -21.28
C LEU A 25 -0.81 1.36 -21.95
N LYS A 26 0.18 0.91 -21.17
CA LYS A 26 1.48 0.55 -21.71
C LYS A 26 1.44 -0.83 -22.40
N ASP A 27 2.10 -0.93 -23.55
CA ASP A 27 2.33 -2.14 -24.37
C ASP A 27 1.10 -2.87 -24.94
N GLY A 28 -0.03 -2.24 -25.06
CA GLY A 28 -1.20 -2.80 -25.75
C GLY A 28 -1.73 -4.15 -25.17
N PHE A 29 -2.95 -4.51 -25.53
CA PHE A 29 -3.52 -5.80 -25.14
C PHE A 29 -2.88 -6.93 -25.96
N GLY A 30 -2.22 -7.90 -25.30
CA GLY A 30 -1.77 -9.15 -25.91
C GLY A 30 -0.28 -9.48 -25.88
N ALA A 31 0.61 -8.56 -25.55
CA ALA A 31 2.03 -8.87 -25.38
C ALA A 31 2.30 -9.54 -24.02
N SER A 32 3.28 -10.43 -23.94
CA SER A 32 3.67 -11.09 -22.67
C SER A 32 4.15 -10.08 -21.61
N SER A 33 4.80 -9.01 -22.03
CA SER A 33 5.18 -7.86 -21.19
C SER A 33 3.98 -7.07 -20.69
N ALA A 34 2.93 -6.92 -21.50
CA ALA A 34 1.71 -6.20 -21.14
C ALA A 34 1.06 -6.77 -19.87
N ARG A 35 1.12 -8.09 -19.65
CA ARG A 35 0.59 -8.71 -18.44
C ARG A 35 1.22 -8.14 -17.16
N ILE A 36 2.52 -7.87 -17.15
CA ILE A 36 3.24 -7.31 -16.00
C ILE A 36 2.77 -5.87 -15.75
N TYR A 37 2.71 -5.05 -16.82
CA TYR A 37 2.26 -3.66 -16.72
C TYR A 37 0.79 -3.55 -16.29
N HIS A 38 -0.11 -4.36 -16.86
CA HIS A 38 -1.52 -4.40 -16.46
C HIS A 38 -1.70 -4.81 -14.99
N LEU A 39 -0.94 -5.81 -14.53
CA LEU A 39 -1.00 -6.24 -13.13
C LEU A 39 -0.45 -5.16 -12.19
N ALA A 40 0.63 -4.46 -12.57
CA ALA A 40 1.18 -3.34 -11.82
C ALA A 40 0.22 -2.13 -11.81
N GLY A 41 -0.42 -1.83 -12.94
CA GLY A 41 -1.44 -0.80 -13.05
C GLY A 41 -2.67 -1.11 -12.19
N PHE A 42 -3.15 -2.35 -12.21
CA PHE A 42 -4.25 -2.80 -11.37
C PHE A 42 -3.89 -2.74 -9.86
N MET A 43 -2.68 -3.16 -9.51
CA MET A 43 -2.14 -3.01 -8.15
C MET A 43 -2.17 -1.56 -7.67
N SER A 44 -1.74 -0.63 -8.53
CA SER A 44 -1.71 0.80 -8.24
C SER A 44 -3.11 1.39 -8.11
N LEU A 45 -4.07 0.95 -8.94
CA LEU A 45 -5.48 1.35 -8.84
C LEU A 45 -6.12 0.88 -7.52
N ILE A 46 -5.84 -0.33 -7.07
CA ILE A 46 -6.32 -0.83 -5.77
C ILE A 46 -5.81 0.08 -4.65
N LEU A 47 -4.54 0.49 -4.70
CA LEU A 47 -3.98 1.42 -3.73
C LEU A 47 -4.66 2.80 -3.81
N PHE A 48 -4.85 3.35 -5.02
CA PHE A 48 -5.54 4.62 -5.24
C PHE A 48 -6.95 4.60 -4.63
N PHE A 49 -7.77 3.60 -4.96
CA PHE A 49 -9.12 3.50 -4.43
C PHE A 49 -9.11 3.35 -2.91
N GLY A 50 -8.25 2.50 -2.36
CA GLY A 50 -8.14 2.30 -0.93
C GLY A 50 -7.80 3.57 -0.17
N ASP A 51 -6.81 4.31 -0.64
CA ASP A 51 -6.40 5.56 0.00
C ASP A 51 -7.45 6.67 -0.22
N SER A 52 -8.13 6.70 -1.37
CA SER A 52 -9.21 7.65 -1.65
C SER A 52 -10.36 7.54 -0.64
N PHE A 53 -10.74 6.34 -0.23
CA PHE A 53 -11.84 6.13 0.72
C PHE A 53 -11.61 6.77 2.09
N HIS A 54 -10.37 6.95 2.52
CA HIS A 54 -10.11 7.61 3.81
C HIS A 54 -9.56 9.03 3.67
N LEU A 55 -8.86 9.33 2.57
CA LEU A 55 -8.33 10.68 2.32
C LEU A 55 -9.43 11.64 1.89
N PHE A 56 -10.39 11.20 1.06
CA PHE A 56 -11.47 12.05 0.58
C PHE A 56 -12.38 12.58 1.71
N PRO A 57 -12.90 11.75 2.64
CA PRO A 57 -13.61 12.25 3.81
C PRO A 57 -12.74 13.14 4.71
N ARG A 58 -11.45 12.86 4.82
CA ARG A 58 -10.50 13.69 5.57
C ARG A 58 -10.33 15.08 4.94
N ILE A 59 -10.25 15.18 3.62
CA ILE A 59 -10.22 16.45 2.89
C ILE A 59 -11.55 17.19 3.07
N LEU A 60 -12.68 16.50 2.95
CA LEU A 60 -14.02 17.10 3.13
C LEU A 60 -14.22 17.62 4.55
N SER A 61 -13.69 16.96 5.57
CA SER A 61 -13.82 17.41 6.97
C SER A 61 -13.11 18.74 7.24
N PHE A 62 -12.14 19.12 6.41
CA PHE A 62 -11.49 20.43 6.50
C PHE A 62 -12.39 21.56 5.99
N PHE A 63 -13.19 21.31 4.96
CA PHE A 63 -14.08 22.31 4.36
C PHE A 63 -15.45 22.38 5.05
N LYS A 64 -15.92 21.28 5.61
CA LYS A 64 -17.20 21.20 6.34
C LYS A 64 -16.89 20.98 7.82
N ARG A 65 -17.42 21.86 8.70
CA ARG A 65 -17.35 21.68 10.15
C ARG A 65 -17.86 20.28 10.52
N GLU A 66 -17.13 19.63 11.46
CA GLU A 66 -17.31 18.25 11.90
C GLU A 66 -18.78 17.86 12.06
N ASN A 67 -19.24 16.97 11.19
CA ASN A 67 -20.51 16.24 11.35
C ASN A 67 -20.18 14.81 11.78
N LEU A 68 -20.93 14.24 12.72
CA LEU A 68 -20.76 12.86 13.21
C LEU A 68 -20.72 11.83 12.08
N SER A 69 -21.51 12.01 11.02
CA SER A 69 -21.51 11.15 9.82
C SER A 69 -20.16 11.10 9.08
N ILE A 70 -19.36 12.16 9.13
CA ILE A 70 -18.05 12.22 8.50
C ILE A 70 -17.03 11.40 9.31
N ILE A 71 -17.13 11.42 10.63
CA ILE A 71 -16.23 10.66 11.53
C ILE A 71 -16.41 9.15 11.30
N ASP A 72 -17.65 8.67 11.19
CA ASP A 72 -17.95 7.27 10.89
C ASP A 72 -17.41 6.86 9.51
N THR A 73 -17.56 7.73 8.51
CA THR A 73 -17.05 7.50 7.15
C THR A 73 -15.52 7.39 7.12
N ILE A 74 -14.81 8.19 7.93
CA ILE A 74 -13.37 8.11 8.06
C ILE A 74 -12.95 6.75 8.68
N GLY A 75 -13.73 6.24 9.64
CA GLY A 75 -13.50 4.93 10.26
C GLY A 75 -13.57 3.78 9.24
N ILE A 76 -14.64 3.73 8.46
CA ILE A 76 -14.84 2.75 7.39
C ILE A 76 -13.77 2.90 6.30
N GLY A 77 -13.44 4.13 5.92
CA GLY A 77 -12.38 4.42 4.94
C GLY A 77 -11.02 3.87 5.36
N LYS A 78 -10.63 4.00 6.64
CA LYS A 78 -9.38 3.41 7.17
C LYS A 78 -9.41 1.88 7.15
N GLN A 79 -10.56 1.27 7.36
CA GLN A 79 -10.74 -0.16 7.30
C GLN A 79 -10.57 -0.67 5.87
N LEU A 80 -11.24 -0.04 4.90
CA LEU A 80 -11.07 -0.33 3.47
C LEU A 80 -9.63 -0.15 3.01
N ALA A 81 -8.98 0.96 3.38
CA ALA A 81 -7.57 1.19 3.08
C ALA A 81 -6.65 0.09 3.66
N SER A 82 -6.98 -0.47 4.82
CA SER A 82 -6.23 -1.57 5.41
C SER A 82 -6.38 -2.88 4.62
N ILE A 83 -7.52 -3.12 4.01
CA ILE A 83 -7.78 -4.28 3.17
C ILE A 83 -7.10 -4.12 1.80
N THR A 84 -7.27 -2.97 1.16
CA THR A 84 -6.70 -2.70 -0.17
C THR A 84 -5.17 -2.70 -0.17
N ILE A 85 -4.53 -2.18 0.88
CA ILE A 85 -3.07 -2.26 0.99
C ILE A 85 -2.58 -3.70 1.19
N THR A 86 -3.38 -4.57 1.77
CA THR A 86 -3.05 -6.00 1.85
C THR A 86 -3.06 -6.63 0.46
N PHE A 87 -4.09 -6.35 -0.35
CA PHE A 87 -4.13 -6.79 -1.75
C PHE A 87 -2.98 -6.23 -2.58
N PHE A 88 -2.61 -4.95 -2.37
CA PHE A 88 -1.45 -4.34 -3.00
C PHE A 88 -0.18 -5.18 -2.78
N TYR A 89 0.12 -5.58 -1.54
CA TYR A 89 1.31 -6.38 -1.25
C TYR A 89 1.22 -7.83 -1.75
N VAL A 90 0.04 -8.43 -1.80
CA VAL A 90 -0.17 -9.75 -2.42
C VAL A 90 0.10 -9.70 -3.92
N ILE A 91 -0.38 -8.67 -4.61
CA ILE A 91 -0.11 -8.49 -6.04
C ILE A 91 1.37 -8.19 -6.28
N LEU A 92 1.98 -7.36 -5.41
CA LEU A 92 3.41 -7.06 -5.46
C LEU A 92 4.27 -8.32 -5.31
N TRP A 93 3.88 -9.26 -4.43
CA TRP A 93 4.49 -10.59 -4.33
C TRP A 93 4.42 -11.35 -5.64
N HIS A 94 3.25 -11.39 -6.30
CA HIS A 94 3.09 -12.05 -7.59
C HIS A 94 3.92 -11.41 -8.68
N LEU A 95 3.93 -10.09 -8.76
CA LEU A 95 4.76 -9.33 -9.70
C LEU A 95 6.23 -9.63 -9.51
N GLY A 96 6.72 -9.62 -8.27
CA GLY A 96 8.09 -9.99 -7.96
C GLY A 96 8.45 -11.40 -8.44
N ASN A 97 7.56 -12.38 -8.21
CA ASN A 97 7.78 -13.75 -8.67
C ASN A 97 7.84 -13.87 -10.20
N ILE A 98 6.96 -13.16 -10.92
CA ILE A 98 6.94 -13.18 -12.39
C ILE A 98 8.20 -12.50 -12.95
N ILE A 99 8.52 -11.29 -12.48
CA ILE A 99 9.63 -10.47 -13.01
C ILE A 99 10.99 -11.12 -12.71
N PHE A 100 11.14 -11.62 -11.50
CA PHE A 100 12.42 -12.26 -11.11
C PHE A 100 12.52 -13.72 -11.53
N ASN A 101 11.47 -14.29 -12.15
CA ASN A 101 11.39 -15.70 -12.54
C ASN A 101 11.85 -16.62 -11.40
N THR A 102 11.21 -16.47 -10.24
CA THR A 102 11.62 -17.19 -9.04
C THR A 102 10.91 -18.53 -8.96
N LYS A 103 11.69 -19.59 -8.65
CA LYS A 103 11.16 -20.93 -8.31
C LYS A 103 10.87 -20.99 -6.80
N ILE A 104 9.92 -20.16 -6.33
CA ILE A 104 9.60 -20.15 -4.90
C ILE A 104 8.76 -21.38 -4.55
N SER A 105 9.11 -22.00 -3.43
CA SER A 105 8.34 -23.10 -2.86
C SER A 105 6.88 -22.72 -2.62
N PHE A 106 5.97 -23.64 -2.88
CA PHE A 106 4.54 -23.49 -2.59
C PHE A 106 4.27 -23.02 -1.14
N GLY A 107 5.09 -23.50 -0.17
CA GLY A 107 4.96 -23.11 1.23
C GLY A 107 5.09 -21.60 1.48
N PHE A 108 6.00 -20.91 0.79
CA PHE A 108 6.13 -19.45 0.94
C PHE A 108 4.96 -18.69 0.34
N SER A 109 4.44 -19.13 -0.80
CA SER A 109 3.25 -18.53 -1.40
C SER A 109 2.02 -18.76 -0.51
N PHE A 110 1.87 -19.95 0.05
CA PHE A 110 0.82 -20.26 1.02
C PHE A 110 0.90 -19.36 2.27
N LEU A 111 2.12 -19.13 2.80
CA LEU A 111 2.32 -18.23 3.94
C LEU A 111 1.82 -16.82 3.65
N ILE A 112 2.12 -16.28 2.47
CA ILE A 112 1.67 -14.93 2.06
C ILE A 112 0.14 -14.84 2.03
N TYR A 113 -0.52 -15.82 1.41
CA TYR A 113 -2.00 -15.84 1.36
C TYR A 113 -2.63 -16.00 2.74
N LEU A 114 -2.03 -16.85 3.59
CA LEU A 114 -2.48 -17.05 4.96
C LEU A 114 -2.37 -15.76 5.77
N LEU A 115 -1.24 -15.05 5.72
CA LEU A 115 -1.05 -13.78 6.40
C LEU A 115 -2.02 -12.71 5.90
N ALA A 116 -2.26 -12.65 4.58
CA ALA A 116 -3.22 -11.75 3.98
C ALA A 116 -4.65 -12.05 4.45
N LEU A 117 -5.05 -13.33 4.45
CA LEU A 117 -6.37 -13.77 4.90
C LEU A 117 -6.61 -13.44 6.38
N ILE A 118 -5.66 -13.79 7.26
CA ILE A 118 -5.74 -13.47 8.69
C ILE A 118 -5.91 -11.96 8.87
N ARG A 119 -5.12 -11.14 8.17
CA ARG A 119 -5.25 -9.69 8.26
C ARG A 119 -6.60 -9.19 7.82
N ILE A 120 -7.13 -9.66 6.68
CA ILE A 120 -8.43 -9.25 6.16
C ILE A 120 -9.53 -9.59 7.17
N ILE A 121 -9.53 -10.80 7.72
CA ILE A 121 -10.49 -11.23 8.76
C ILE A 121 -10.41 -10.30 9.97
N LEU A 122 -9.19 -10.00 10.47
CA LEU A 122 -9.00 -9.10 11.59
C LEU A 122 -9.42 -7.64 11.30
N CYS A 123 -9.37 -7.23 10.03
CA CYS A 123 -9.86 -5.91 9.61
C CYS A 123 -11.38 -5.84 9.53
N LEU A 124 -12.08 -6.96 9.28
CA LEU A 124 -13.53 -7.02 9.21
C LEU A 124 -14.21 -7.03 10.59
N VAL A 125 -13.49 -7.44 11.63
CA VAL A 125 -14.01 -7.40 13.01
C VAL A 125 -14.18 -5.93 13.45
N PRO A 126 -15.34 -5.56 14.06
CA PRO A 126 -15.60 -4.21 14.55
C PRO A 126 -14.48 -3.69 15.43
N GLN A 127 -14.03 -2.48 15.15
CA GLN A 127 -12.88 -1.88 15.84
C GLN A 127 -13.32 -1.36 17.20
N ASN A 128 -13.07 -2.10 18.25
CA ASN A 128 -12.98 -1.53 19.58
C ASN A 128 -11.73 -0.64 19.61
N GLU A 129 -11.79 0.55 20.20
CA GLU A 129 -10.69 1.53 20.29
C GLU A 129 -9.48 1.01 21.11
N ASN A 130 -9.43 -0.27 21.42
CA ASN A 130 -8.39 -0.90 22.21
C ASN A 130 -7.06 -0.90 21.43
N LYS A 131 -6.03 -0.29 22.05
CA LYS A 131 -4.67 -0.21 21.48
C LYS A 131 -4.08 -1.59 21.16
N LEU A 132 -4.34 -2.60 22.00
CA LEU A 132 -3.84 -3.96 21.79
C LEU A 132 -4.46 -4.59 20.55
N TRP A 133 -5.77 -4.42 20.33
CA TRP A 133 -6.44 -4.92 19.13
C TRP A 133 -5.87 -4.31 17.84
N PHE A 134 -5.59 -3.00 17.88
CA PHE A 134 -4.94 -2.32 16.75
C PHE A 134 -3.56 -2.92 16.43
N ILE A 135 -2.76 -3.27 17.45
CA ILE A 135 -1.46 -3.91 17.26
C ILE A 135 -1.63 -5.31 16.67
N TYR A 136 -2.48 -6.17 17.27
CA TYR A 136 -2.69 -7.55 16.81
C TYR A 136 -3.15 -7.62 15.35
N ARG A 137 -4.04 -6.73 14.95
CA ARG A 137 -4.51 -6.65 13.58
C ARG A 137 -3.41 -6.33 12.57
N ASN A 138 -2.39 -5.58 12.99
CA ASN A 138 -1.33 -5.13 12.10
C ASN A 138 -0.09 -6.05 12.07
N ILE A 139 0.06 -6.96 13.03
CA ILE A 139 1.17 -7.93 13.05
C ILE A 139 1.24 -8.77 11.77
N PRO A 140 0.17 -9.42 11.29
CA PRO A 140 0.23 -10.22 10.05
C PRO A 140 0.68 -9.39 8.85
N PHE A 141 0.32 -8.12 8.80
CA PHE A 141 0.74 -7.22 7.74
C PHE A 141 2.23 -6.90 7.78
N LEU A 142 2.79 -6.63 8.95
CA LEU A 142 4.23 -6.40 9.08
C LEU A 142 5.02 -7.60 8.54
N PHE A 143 4.61 -8.82 8.89
CA PHE A 143 5.23 -10.03 8.38
C PHE A 143 5.07 -10.18 6.85
N LEU A 144 3.88 -9.90 6.31
CA LEU A 144 3.62 -9.94 4.89
C LEU A 144 4.55 -8.97 4.14
N VAL A 145 4.62 -7.70 4.57
CA VAL A 145 5.50 -6.68 3.97
C VAL A 145 6.97 -7.07 4.08
N LEU A 146 7.37 -7.64 5.21
CA LEU A 146 8.74 -8.09 5.44
C LEU A 146 9.13 -9.21 4.45
N VAL A 147 8.27 -10.21 4.26
CA VAL A 147 8.54 -11.33 3.33
C VAL A 147 8.63 -10.80 1.88
N VAL A 148 7.74 -9.88 1.48
CA VAL A 148 7.81 -9.24 0.17
C VAL A 148 9.11 -8.42 0.03
N GLY A 149 9.49 -7.67 1.07
CA GLY A 149 10.74 -6.91 1.09
C GLY A 149 11.99 -7.80 0.94
N ILE A 150 12.01 -8.96 1.61
CA ILE A 150 13.09 -9.96 1.47
C ILE A 150 13.16 -10.49 0.04
N LEU A 151 12.03 -10.79 -0.61
CA LEU A 151 12.00 -11.21 -2.01
C LEU A 151 12.69 -10.17 -2.90
N PHE A 152 12.30 -8.90 -2.80
CA PHE A 152 12.89 -7.83 -3.59
C PHE A 152 14.37 -7.58 -3.27
N PHE A 153 14.78 -7.78 -2.01
CA PHE A 153 16.18 -7.66 -1.60
C PHE A 153 17.05 -8.77 -2.15
N VAL A 154 16.63 -10.03 -2.04
CA VAL A 154 17.39 -11.21 -2.51
C VAL A 154 17.58 -11.17 -4.02
N TYR A 155 16.54 -10.76 -4.75
CA TYR A 155 16.54 -10.76 -6.22
C TYR A 155 16.81 -9.38 -6.84
N ARG A 156 17.28 -8.39 -6.07
CA ARG A 156 17.51 -7.00 -6.51
C ARG A 156 18.38 -6.85 -7.76
N ASN A 157 19.34 -7.76 -7.96
CA ASN A 157 20.26 -7.70 -9.07
C ASN A 157 19.71 -8.31 -10.38
N LYS A 158 18.51 -8.92 -10.36
CA LYS A 158 17.90 -9.55 -11.54
C LYS A 158 17.25 -8.55 -12.50
N ASN A 159 16.83 -7.40 -11.99
CA ASN A 159 16.22 -6.37 -12.81
C ASN A 159 16.70 -4.99 -12.34
N PHE A 160 17.32 -4.23 -13.28
CA PHE A 160 17.90 -2.92 -12.97
C PHE A 160 16.87 -1.92 -12.48
N SER A 161 15.67 -1.89 -13.09
CA SER A 161 14.62 -0.94 -12.71
C SER A 161 14.11 -1.15 -11.29
N LEU A 162 14.11 -2.40 -10.79
CA LEU A 162 13.62 -2.75 -9.45
C LEU A 162 14.73 -2.93 -8.41
N THR A 163 15.97 -2.57 -8.72
CA THR A 163 17.13 -2.72 -7.82
C THR A 163 16.89 -2.08 -6.45
N TYR A 164 16.23 -0.95 -6.41
CA TYR A 164 15.91 -0.21 -5.17
C TYR A 164 14.49 -0.48 -4.63
N GLY A 165 13.71 -1.37 -5.23
CA GLY A 165 12.33 -1.68 -4.81
C GLY A 165 12.27 -2.16 -3.35
N TRP A 166 13.23 -2.98 -2.91
CA TRP A 166 13.35 -3.42 -1.52
C TRP A 166 13.49 -2.25 -0.53
N PHE A 167 14.19 -1.17 -0.93
CA PHE A 167 14.41 -0.01 -0.07
C PHE A 167 13.13 0.80 0.11
N ALA A 168 12.35 0.99 -0.96
CA ALA A 168 11.03 1.62 -0.87
C ALA A 168 10.08 0.82 0.05
N ILE A 169 10.08 -0.53 -0.06
CA ILE A 169 9.30 -1.42 0.80
C ILE A 169 9.77 -1.29 2.25
N LEU A 170 11.08 -1.25 2.50
CA LEU A 170 11.66 -1.12 3.84
C LEU A 170 11.28 0.22 4.50
N ILE A 171 11.34 1.33 3.76
CA ILE A 171 10.88 2.63 4.25
C ILE A 171 9.41 2.53 4.66
N SER A 172 8.54 1.97 3.82
CA SER A 172 7.13 1.84 4.13
C SER A 172 6.90 0.96 5.36
N LEU A 173 7.68 -0.12 5.54
CA LEU A 173 7.62 -1.01 6.71
C LEU A 173 8.01 -0.28 8.01
N ILE A 174 9.12 0.46 7.99
CA ILE A 174 9.60 1.22 9.16
C ILE A 174 8.57 2.27 9.56
N VAL A 175 8.12 3.06 8.59
CA VAL A 175 7.13 4.12 8.82
C VAL A 175 5.84 3.54 9.40
N TYR A 176 5.36 2.44 8.84
CA TYR A 176 4.15 1.77 9.32
C TYR A 176 4.33 1.19 10.71
N SER A 177 5.49 0.61 11.01
CA SER A 177 5.83 0.11 12.35
C SER A 177 5.82 1.24 13.38
N VAL A 178 6.45 2.37 13.07
CA VAL A 178 6.43 3.55 13.95
C VAL A 178 5.00 4.04 14.19
N PHE A 179 4.17 4.06 13.15
CA PHE A 179 2.76 4.45 13.27
C PHE A 179 1.96 3.52 14.21
N ILE A 180 2.21 2.20 14.16
CA ILE A 180 1.56 1.23 15.04
C ILE A 180 1.94 1.46 16.51
N PHE A 181 3.22 1.69 16.79
CA PHE A 181 3.72 1.76 18.16
C PHE A 181 3.64 3.17 18.79
N ARG A 182 3.68 4.25 17.97
CA ARG A 182 3.72 5.66 18.41
C ARG A 182 2.44 6.46 18.17
N ARG A 183 1.27 5.90 18.30
CA ARG A 183 -0.06 6.49 17.97
C ARG A 183 -0.34 7.93 18.51
N LYS A 184 0.52 8.57 19.30
CA LYS A 184 0.19 9.81 20.07
C LYS A 184 1.13 11.01 19.86
N ASN A 185 1.80 11.17 18.71
CA ASN A 185 2.74 12.29 18.53
C ASN A 185 2.40 13.17 17.30
N ASN A 186 2.63 14.48 17.41
CA ASN A 186 2.45 15.48 16.33
C ASN A 186 3.28 15.21 15.06
N SER A 187 4.25 14.29 15.14
CA SER A 187 5.08 13.87 14.01
C SER A 187 4.39 12.91 13.05
N ILE A 188 3.12 12.53 13.27
CA ILE A 188 2.39 11.55 12.46
C ILE A 188 2.29 11.98 11.00
N THR A 189 2.14 13.26 10.73
CA THR A 189 2.03 13.81 9.37
C THR A 189 3.26 13.50 8.52
N ILE A 190 4.47 13.69 9.06
CA ILE A 190 5.72 13.42 8.34
C ILE A 190 5.81 11.94 7.95
N PHE A 191 5.39 11.03 8.83
CA PHE A 191 5.38 9.60 8.55
C PHE A 191 4.38 9.21 7.46
N ILE A 192 3.21 9.85 7.43
CA ILE A 192 2.22 9.63 6.36
C ILE A 192 2.80 10.07 5.01
N ILE A 193 3.39 11.26 4.95
CA ILE A 193 4.03 11.78 3.74
C ILE A 193 5.15 10.85 3.25
N LEU A 194 6.02 10.40 4.14
CA LEU A 194 7.13 9.51 3.79
C LEU A 194 6.66 8.16 3.25
N LYS A 195 5.59 7.60 3.86
CA LYS A 195 4.93 6.38 3.37
C LYS A 195 4.38 6.58 1.94
N SER A 196 3.68 7.69 1.70
CA SER A 196 3.08 7.98 0.40
C SER A 196 4.14 8.17 -0.68
N ILE A 197 5.23 8.85 -0.38
CA ILE A 197 6.38 9.01 -1.28
C ILE A 197 7.00 7.64 -1.61
N SER A 198 7.14 6.75 -0.63
CA SER A 198 7.71 5.41 -0.87
C SER A 198 6.84 4.58 -1.81
N TYR A 199 5.51 4.71 -1.77
CA TYR A 199 4.62 4.04 -2.71
C TYR A 199 4.69 4.62 -4.12
N ILE A 200 4.71 5.96 -4.27
CA ILE A 200 4.92 6.59 -5.58
C ILE A 200 6.23 6.11 -6.19
N TRP A 201 7.31 6.12 -5.40
CA TRP A 201 8.61 5.66 -5.86
C TRP A 201 8.60 4.18 -6.28
N LEU A 202 8.00 3.31 -5.46
CA LEU A 202 7.88 1.88 -5.79
C LEU A 202 7.10 1.66 -7.10
N ILE A 203 5.95 2.34 -7.27
CA ILE A 203 5.12 2.22 -8.47
C ILE A 203 5.83 2.78 -9.70
N SER A 204 6.54 3.91 -9.56
CA SER A 204 7.28 4.52 -10.69
C SER A 204 8.38 3.60 -11.24
N MET A 205 8.96 2.72 -10.42
CA MET A 205 9.92 1.74 -10.89
C MET A 205 9.34 0.74 -11.89
N PHE A 206 8.04 0.43 -11.78
CA PHE A 206 7.36 -0.45 -12.73
C PHE A 206 7.11 0.21 -14.09
N VAL A 207 7.10 1.54 -14.15
CA VAL A 207 6.94 2.27 -15.43
C VAL A 207 8.18 2.07 -16.32
N ASN A 208 9.36 1.82 -15.74
CA ASN A 208 10.62 1.70 -16.45
C ASN A 208 11.09 0.22 -16.62
N LEU A 209 10.18 -0.74 -16.43
CA LEU A 209 10.44 -2.14 -16.75
C LEU A 209 10.44 -2.33 -18.27
#